data_fe082c260e6398da488221621f73dfcb
#
_entry.id   fe082c260e6398da488221621f73dfcb
#
_cell.length_a   1.000
_cell.length_b   1.000
_cell.length_c   1.000
_cell.angle_alpha   90.00
_cell.angle_beta   90.00
_cell.angle_gamma   90.00
#
_symmetry.space_group_name_H-M   'P 1'
#
loop_
_entity.id
_entity.type
_entity.pdbx_description
1 polymer ?
#
loop_
_entity_poly.entity_id
_entity_poly.type
_entity_poly.pdbx_seq_one_letter_code
_entity_poly.pdbx_strand_id
1 'polypeptide(L)'
;MSSKVVSRIYVAVSVIFFNSFLLFLMINFGFSGLSDLKEYYRKKSQPPDSTYSFKADNPALRKVYPGLSQPEIAQLIRENRSVAQGYEPYVQFKELPFHGKYINADPRGYRSIDSQEKWPLDKNCYNIFVFGGSTAFGYGVADKETIAGCLKQILKESFNEAIEVYNFGRCSYFSGQESILLQRLIMSGNVPNVAIFIDGLNDFAHYTGQPGFTKDLRKFMDEGDKPTWKKMVGELPVTKIFLKNRESKSEKEKAPTTEVISNVISRYKINKEIIEAICGKFDIKTLFVWQPVPVFKYNQDYNIFNKFDYNGFMPYLELGYETMAMDYRDGEFGNDFIWLADMQENLKEPLYVDALHYSAKMSRLIADQISIALLHKKILP
;
A
#
# COMPACT_ATOMS: atom_id res chain seq x y z
N MET A 1 0.35 32.72 -65.01
CA MET A 1 0.64 33.60 -63.87
C MET A 1 2.04 34.15 -64.01
N SER A 2 2.27 35.45 -63.83
CA SER A 2 3.59 36.04 -63.91
C SER A 2 4.50 35.51 -62.78
N SER A 3 5.76 35.22 -63.07
CA SER A 3 6.78 34.77 -62.10
C SER A 3 6.83 35.63 -60.84
N LYS A 4 6.60 36.93 -60.94
CA LYS A 4 6.53 37.89 -59.85
C LYS A 4 5.32 37.62 -58.89
N VAL A 5 4.20 37.16 -59.43
CA VAL A 5 3.00 36.82 -58.62
C VAL A 5 3.21 35.54 -57.81
N VAL A 6 3.80 34.52 -58.44
CA VAL A 6 4.16 33.26 -57.81
C VAL A 6 5.16 33.48 -56.64
N SER A 7 6.22 34.29 -56.89
CA SER A 7 7.17 34.64 -55.84
C SER A 7 6.54 35.36 -54.62
N ARG A 8 5.62 36.32 -54.87
CA ARG A 8 4.90 37.00 -53.77
C ARG A 8 3.99 36.08 -52.98
N ILE A 9 3.34 35.13 -53.61
CA ILE A 9 2.52 34.13 -52.95
C ILE A 9 3.42 33.24 -52.05
N TYR A 10 4.55 32.80 -52.60
CA TYR A 10 5.49 31.99 -51.83
C TYR A 10 6.00 32.71 -50.59
N VAL A 11 6.41 33.96 -50.70
CA VAL A 11 6.87 34.80 -49.57
C VAL A 11 5.75 34.95 -48.56
N ALA A 12 4.51 35.28 -48.98
CA ALA A 12 3.39 35.44 -48.05
C ALA A 12 3.08 34.15 -47.28
N VAL A 13 3.04 32.99 -47.99
CA VAL A 13 2.82 31.68 -47.36
C VAL A 13 3.95 31.33 -46.37
N SER A 14 5.20 31.59 -46.76
CA SER A 14 6.35 31.33 -45.86
C SER A 14 6.31 32.19 -44.61
N VAL A 15 5.95 33.46 -44.72
CA VAL A 15 5.81 34.38 -43.58
C VAL A 15 4.67 33.93 -42.66
N ILE A 16 3.51 33.56 -43.21
CA ILE A 16 2.37 33.06 -42.42
C ILE A 16 2.79 31.76 -41.69
N PHE A 17 3.42 30.83 -42.38
CA PHE A 17 3.87 29.58 -41.78
C PHE A 17 4.88 29.83 -40.66
N PHE A 18 5.88 30.68 -40.88
CA PHE A 18 6.91 30.99 -39.87
C PHE A 18 6.31 31.68 -38.65
N ASN A 19 5.43 32.66 -38.83
CA ASN A 19 4.76 33.31 -37.71
C ASN A 19 3.84 32.37 -36.96
N SER A 20 3.11 31.48 -37.63
CA SER A 20 2.27 30.47 -37.00
C SER A 20 3.09 29.47 -36.19
N PHE A 21 4.28 29.09 -36.70
CA PHE A 21 5.20 28.22 -36.01
C PHE A 21 5.82 28.91 -34.78
N LEU A 22 6.22 30.17 -34.90
CA LEU A 22 6.70 30.96 -33.76
C LEU A 22 5.63 31.12 -32.69
N LEU A 23 4.40 31.43 -33.09
CA LEU A 23 3.27 31.54 -32.17
C LEU A 23 3.00 30.21 -31.45
N PHE A 24 3.08 29.08 -32.17
CA PHE A 24 2.96 27.76 -31.62
C PHE A 24 4.06 27.47 -30.58
N LEU A 25 5.30 27.82 -30.86
CA LEU A 25 6.41 27.68 -29.92
C LEU A 25 6.19 28.58 -28.68
N MET A 26 5.84 29.86 -28.89
CA MET A 26 5.59 30.79 -27.77
C MET A 26 4.47 30.31 -26.86
N ILE A 27 3.37 29.81 -27.43
CA ILE A 27 2.27 29.24 -26.65
C ILE A 27 2.75 28.01 -25.85
N ASN A 28 3.46 27.07 -26.48
CA ASN A 28 3.91 25.88 -25.78
C ASN A 28 4.95 26.17 -24.69
N PHE A 29 5.93 27.05 -24.95
CA PHE A 29 6.89 27.49 -23.94
C PHE A 29 6.24 28.31 -22.81
N GLY A 30 5.28 29.18 -23.15
CA GLY A 30 4.54 29.95 -22.15
C GLY A 30 3.70 29.06 -21.24
N PHE A 31 3.01 28.06 -21.80
CA PHE A 31 2.25 27.09 -21.02
C PHE A 31 3.15 26.16 -20.20
N SER A 32 4.34 25.76 -20.70
CA SER A 32 5.32 25.01 -19.91
C SER A 32 5.75 25.81 -18.69
N GLY A 33 6.21 27.06 -18.88
CA GLY A 33 6.62 27.91 -17.79
C GLY A 33 5.51 28.19 -16.77
N LEU A 34 4.27 28.40 -17.23
CA LEU A 34 3.11 28.56 -16.34
C LEU A 34 2.75 27.27 -15.58
N SER A 35 2.88 26.12 -16.23
CA SER A 35 2.66 24.82 -15.61
C SER A 35 3.71 24.55 -14.54
N ASP A 36 4.99 24.78 -14.84
CA ASP A 36 6.10 24.60 -13.91
C ASP A 36 6.00 25.57 -12.73
N LEU A 37 5.60 26.82 -12.99
CA LEU A 37 5.36 27.83 -11.97
C LEU A 37 4.17 27.44 -11.07
N LYS A 38 3.07 26.96 -11.67
CA LYS A 38 1.90 26.46 -10.94
C LYS A 38 2.26 25.23 -10.11
N GLU A 39 3.07 24.32 -10.64
CA GLU A 39 3.54 23.16 -9.91
C GLU A 39 4.53 23.54 -8.79
N TYR A 40 5.42 24.50 -9.03
CA TYR A 40 6.29 25.07 -8.02
C TYR A 40 5.49 25.72 -6.87
N TYR A 41 4.48 26.55 -7.18
CA TYR A 41 3.62 27.15 -6.17
C TYR A 41 2.72 26.10 -5.51
N ARG A 42 2.26 25.08 -6.20
CA ARG A 42 1.51 23.95 -5.62
C ARG A 42 2.39 23.16 -4.65
N LYS A 43 3.63 22.84 -5.01
CA LYS A 43 4.60 22.19 -4.13
C LYS A 43 4.98 23.07 -2.95
N LYS A 44 5.01 24.38 -3.12
CA LYS A 44 5.29 25.35 -2.05
C LYS A 44 4.09 25.65 -1.16
N SER A 45 2.87 25.56 -1.67
CA SER A 45 1.61 25.76 -0.94
C SER A 45 1.00 24.46 -0.44
N GLN A 46 1.43 23.30 -0.94
CA GLN A 46 1.12 22.06 -0.25
C GLN A 46 1.86 22.09 1.08
N PRO A 47 1.16 21.84 2.20
CA PRO A 47 1.87 21.60 3.44
C PRO A 47 2.85 20.48 3.16
N PRO A 48 4.13 20.61 3.56
CA PRO A 48 5.13 19.61 3.27
C PRO A 48 4.67 18.30 3.89
N ASP A 49 4.49 17.23 3.07
CA ASP A 49 4.23 15.81 3.42
C ASP A 49 3.40 15.52 4.70
N SER A 50 2.73 16.50 5.24
CA SER A 50 2.25 16.56 6.61
C SER A 50 0.80 16.14 6.80
N THR A 51 0.08 15.84 5.73
CA THR A 51 -1.27 15.29 5.84
C THR A 51 -1.27 13.83 6.24
N TYR A 52 -0.26 13.08 5.84
CA TYR A 52 -0.17 11.64 6.06
C TYR A 52 0.72 11.28 7.25
N SER A 53 1.88 11.90 7.40
CA SER A 53 2.82 11.67 8.50
C SER A 53 3.39 12.97 9.05
N PHE A 54 3.69 13.00 10.33
CA PHE A 54 4.41 14.12 10.91
C PHE A 54 5.84 14.22 10.38
N LYS A 55 6.37 15.45 10.38
CA LYS A 55 7.81 15.63 10.24
C LYS A 55 8.52 14.92 11.39
N ALA A 56 9.67 14.33 11.10
CA ALA A 56 10.44 13.56 12.07
C ALA A 56 10.83 14.34 13.34
N ASP A 57 10.80 15.67 13.29
CA ASP A 57 11.07 16.57 14.41
C ASP A 57 9.84 16.91 15.27
N ASN A 58 8.65 16.40 14.92
CA ASN A 58 7.43 16.69 15.68
C ASN A 58 7.47 16.04 17.07
N PRO A 59 7.35 16.84 18.16
CA PRO A 59 7.40 16.33 19.52
C PRO A 59 6.27 15.32 19.85
N ALA A 60 5.13 15.38 19.14
CA ALA A 60 4.02 14.47 19.33
C ALA A 60 4.39 13.01 19.05
N LEU A 61 5.39 12.76 18.17
CA LEU A 61 5.88 11.42 17.87
C LEU A 61 6.51 10.71 19.08
N ARG A 62 7.01 11.44 20.08
CA ARG A 62 7.52 10.83 21.32
C ARG A 62 6.45 10.02 22.08
N LYS A 63 5.18 10.35 21.87
CA LYS A 63 4.08 9.60 22.50
C LYS A 63 3.92 8.18 21.94
N VAL A 64 4.30 7.98 20.66
CA VAL A 64 4.22 6.67 19.98
C VAL A 64 5.58 5.97 19.88
N TYR A 65 6.67 6.66 20.20
CA TYR A 65 8.03 6.13 20.27
C TYR A 65 8.68 6.40 21.64
N PRO A 66 8.11 5.90 22.75
CA PRO A 66 8.53 6.30 24.09
C PRO A 66 9.97 5.92 24.43
N GLY A 67 10.52 4.89 23.73
CA GLY A 67 11.89 4.40 23.98
C GLY A 67 12.96 5.03 23.08
N LEU A 68 12.60 5.94 22.15
CA LEU A 68 13.53 6.52 21.18
C LEU A 68 13.76 8.01 21.42
N SER A 69 15.01 8.44 21.29
CA SER A 69 15.38 9.86 21.21
C SER A 69 14.93 10.45 19.87
N GLN A 70 14.82 11.79 19.79
CA GLN A 70 14.39 12.47 18.57
C GLN A 70 15.28 12.16 17.34
N PRO A 71 16.63 12.07 17.44
CA PRO A 71 17.47 11.63 16.33
C PRO A 71 17.19 10.18 15.89
N GLU A 72 16.87 9.28 16.82
CA GLU A 72 16.55 7.88 16.52
C GLU A 72 15.20 7.76 15.83
N ILE A 73 14.18 8.50 16.27
CA ILE A 73 12.89 8.58 15.56
C ILE A 73 13.11 9.08 14.13
N ALA A 74 13.92 10.14 13.97
CA ALA A 74 14.24 10.67 12.65
C ALA A 74 14.99 9.66 11.78
N GLN A 75 15.88 8.86 12.34
CA GLN A 75 16.59 7.79 11.63
C GLN A 75 15.62 6.69 11.20
N LEU A 76 14.78 6.17 12.11
CA LEU A 76 13.78 5.15 11.81
C LEU A 76 12.85 5.59 10.67
N ILE A 77 12.34 6.83 10.73
CA ILE A 77 11.46 7.37 9.68
C ILE A 77 12.22 7.49 8.34
N ARG A 78 13.49 7.93 8.35
CA ARG A 78 14.30 7.99 7.11
C ARG A 78 14.52 6.59 6.51
N GLU A 79 14.91 5.61 7.33
CA GLU A 79 15.10 4.23 6.87
C GLU A 79 13.82 3.68 6.25
N ASN A 80 12.69 3.89 6.91
CA ASN A 80 11.39 3.45 6.43
C ASN A 80 11.03 4.03 5.03
N ARG A 81 11.31 5.33 4.81
CA ARG A 81 11.10 6.01 3.53
C ARG A 81 12.13 5.63 2.45
N SER A 82 13.26 5.05 2.86
CA SER A 82 14.35 4.68 1.97
C SER A 82 14.20 3.27 1.39
N VAL A 83 13.28 2.47 1.92
CA VAL A 83 12.96 1.16 1.32
C VAL A 83 12.27 1.38 0.00
N ALA A 84 12.99 1.14 -1.08
CA ALA A 84 12.47 1.30 -2.43
C ALA A 84 11.67 0.07 -2.86
N GLN A 85 10.77 0.26 -3.83
CA GLN A 85 10.03 -0.82 -4.46
C GLN A 85 10.60 -1.11 -5.86
N GLY A 86 10.64 -2.39 -6.23
CA GLY A 86 11.06 -2.86 -7.54
C GLY A 86 10.00 -3.77 -8.15
N TYR A 87 10.03 -3.89 -9.48
CA TYR A 87 9.08 -4.73 -10.20
C TYR A 87 9.21 -6.21 -9.80
N GLU A 88 8.08 -6.85 -9.59
CA GLU A 88 7.96 -8.29 -9.43
C GLU A 88 6.81 -8.84 -10.27
N PRO A 89 7.04 -9.89 -11.11
CA PRO A 89 6.00 -10.45 -11.96
C PRO A 89 4.77 -10.91 -11.17
N TYR A 90 3.59 -10.76 -11.78
CA TYR A 90 2.25 -11.12 -11.31
C TYR A 90 1.72 -10.27 -10.14
N VAL A 91 2.56 -9.84 -9.21
CA VAL A 91 2.20 -9.03 -8.04
C VAL A 91 2.54 -7.55 -8.20
N GLN A 92 3.14 -7.17 -9.33
CA GLN A 92 3.63 -5.87 -9.76
C GLN A 92 4.90 -5.41 -9.06
N PHE A 93 5.04 -5.51 -7.75
CA PHE A 93 6.20 -4.99 -7.04
C PHE A 93 6.49 -5.74 -5.74
N LYS A 94 7.70 -5.55 -5.23
CA LYS A 94 8.14 -5.93 -3.88
C LYS A 94 9.09 -4.87 -3.35
N GLU A 95 9.30 -4.86 -2.06
CA GLU A 95 10.36 -4.09 -1.44
C GLU A 95 11.73 -4.62 -1.89
N LEU A 96 12.63 -3.68 -2.27
CA LEU A 96 14.01 -4.01 -2.62
C LEU A 96 14.84 -4.24 -1.36
N PRO A 97 15.97 -4.96 -1.48
CA PRO A 97 16.87 -5.20 -0.35
C PRO A 97 17.28 -3.90 0.32
N PHE A 98 17.19 -3.88 1.63
CA PHE A 98 17.55 -2.72 2.45
C PHE A 98 18.20 -3.20 3.77
N HIS A 99 19.27 -2.52 4.20
CA HIS A 99 19.97 -2.80 5.44
C HIS A 99 20.14 -1.51 6.24
N GLY A 100 19.35 -1.37 7.29
CA GLY A 100 19.38 -0.25 8.21
C GLY A 100 19.60 -0.68 9.66
N LYS A 101 19.60 0.28 10.56
CA LYS A 101 19.63 0.02 12.01
C LYS A 101 18.30 -0.57 12.50
N TYR A 102 17.19 -0.07 11.95
CA TYR A 102 15.84 -0.38 12.39
C TYR A 102 15.06 -1.23 11.39
N ILE A 103 15.37 -1.11 10.10
CA ILE A 103 14.62 -1.72 9.02
C ILE A 103 15.55 -2.51 8.13
N ASN A 104 15.20 -3.79 7.94
CA ASN A 104 15.93 -4.68 7.07
C ASN A 104 14.96 -5.46 6.17
N ALA A 105 15.18 -5.40 4.86
CA ALA A 105 14.41 -6.14 3.85
C ALA A 105 15.33 -7.10 3.08
N ASP A 106 14.94 -8.36 3.04
CA ASP A 106 15.69 -9.43 2.37
C ASP A 106 15.50 -9.35 0.84
N PRO A 107 16.51 -9.72 0.03
CA PRO A 107 16.38 -9.78 -1.42
C PRO A 107 15.19 -10.60 -1.94
N ARG A 108 14.73 -11.56 -1.17
CA ARG A 108 13.58 -12.42 -1.48
C ARG A 108 12.23 -11.74 -1.27
N GLY A 109 12.23 -10.53 -0.68
CA GLY A 109 11.04 -9.69 -0.54
C GLY A 109 10.22 -9.96 0.73
N TYR A 110 10.85 -10.43 1.80
CA TYR A 110 10.27 -10.38 3.14
C TYR A 110 11.05 -9.38 4.01
N ARG A 111 10.37 -8.81 4.99
CA ARG A 111 11.03 -7.98 6.00
C ARG A 111 11.71 -8.88 7.01
N SER A 112 13.00 -8.66 7.24
CA SER A 112 13.78 -9.45 8.20
C SER A 112 13.28 -9.22 9.63
N ILE A 113 13.39 -10.26 10.45
CA ILE A 113 13.10 -10.26 11.88
C ILE A 113 14.40 -10.64 12.61
N ASP A 114 14.62 -10.06 13.78
CA ASP A 114 15.79 -10.39 14.59
C ASP A 114 15.91 -11.90 14.83
N SER A 115 17.12 -12.43 14.70
CA SER A 115 17.42 -13.85 14.87
C SER A 115 16.61 -14.78 13.95
N GLN A 116 16.28 -14.32 12.73
CA GLN A 116 15.58 -15.12 11.75
C GLN A 116 16.50 -16.19 11.16
N GLU A 117 15.98 -17.41 11.02
CA GLU A 117 16.68 -18.49 10.32
C GLU A 117 16.92 -18.15 8.84
N LYS A 118 17.99 -18.73 8.31
CA LYS A 118 18.38 -18.49 6.92
C LYS A 118 17.38 -19.12 5.96
N TRP A 119 17.18 -18.44 4.84
CA TRP A 119 16.45 -19.00 3.71
C TRP A 119 17.36 -19.96 2.90
N PRO A 120 16.88 -21.09 2.33
CA PRO A 120 15.49 -21.57 2.29
C PRO A 120 14.97 -22.04 3.66
N LEU A 121 13.64 -22.29 3.72
CA LEU A 121 12.99 -22.75 4.96
C LEU A 121 13.67 -23.99 5.54
N ASP A 122 13.95 -23.96 6.82
CA ASP A 122 14.29 -25.18 7.55
C ASP A 122 13.03 -26.00 7.81
N LYS A 123 12.97 -27.21 7.23
CA LYS A 123 11.84 -28.13 7.39
C LYS A 123 11.72 -28.72 8.81
N ASN A 124 12.75 -28.58 9.63
CA ASN A 124 12.70 -28.98 11.03
C ASN A 124 12.07 -27.90 11.93
N CYS A 125 11.83 -26.70 11.39
CA CYS A 125 11.13 -25.63 12.06
C CYS A 125 9.66 -25.61 11.67
N TYR A 126 8.81 -25.17 12.61
CA TYR A 126 7.42 -24.84 12.30
C TYR A 126 7.36 -23.44 11.69
N ASN A 127 7.14 -23.39 10.39
CA ASN A 127 7.26 -22.15 9.60
C ASN A 127 5.91 -21.43 9.48
N ILE A 128 5.87 -20.17 9.86
CA ILE A 128 4.69 -19.29 9.80
C ILE A 128 4.98 -18.15 8.83
N PHE A 129 4.12 -17.96 7.83
CA PHE A 129 4.16 -16.82 6.92
C PHE A 129 3.09 -15.81 7.30
N VAL A 130 3.48 -14.54 7.43
CA VAL A 130 2.56 -13.42 7.70
C VAL A 130 2.48 -12.58 6.44
N PHE A 131 1.29 -12.50 5.86
CA PHE A 131 0.95 -11.67 4.71
C PHE A 131 0.15 -10.43 5.17
N GLY A 132 0.08 -9.43 4.32
CA GLY A 132 -0.68 -8.21 4.56
C GLY A 132 -0.06 -7.01 3.86
N GLY A 133 -0.63 -5.85 4.09
CA GLY A 133 -0.17 -4.57 3.57
C GLY A 133 1.01 -3.96 4.34
N SER A 134 1.13 -2.63 4.27
CA SER A 134 2.16 -1.87 4.98
C SER A 134 2.09 -1.99 6.50
N THR A 135 0.92 -2.25 7.06
CA THR A 135 0.71 -2.51 8.48
C THR A 135 1.35 -3.82 8.93
N ALA A 136 1.24 -4.89 8.14
CA ALA A 136 1.92 -6.17 8.35
C ALA A 136 3.42 -6.06 8.08
N PHE A 137 3.82 -5.35 7.00
CA PHE A 137 5.22 -4.99 6.78
C PHE A 137 5.83 -4.32 8.01
N GLY A 138 5.04 -3.55 8.74
CA GLY A 138 5.45 -2.81 9.93
C GLY A 138 6.05 -1.44 9.55
N TYR A 139 5.38 -0.72 8.64
CA TYR A 139 5.77 0.64 8.29
C TYR A 139 5.76 1.53 9.55
N GLY A 140 6.90 2.18 9.83
CA GLY A 140 7.04 3.08 10.96
C GLY A 140 7.53 2.45 12.28
N VAL A 141 7.80 1.13 12.33
CA VAL A 141 8.37 0.47 13.51
C VAL A 141 9.62 -0.33 13.17
N ALA A 142 10.45 -0.64 14.16
CA ALA A 142 11.65 -1.45 13.97
C ALA A 142 11.30 -2.92 13.69
N ASP A 143 12.24 -3.70 13.12
CA ASP A 143 12.01 -5.09 12.70
C ASP A 143 11.43 -5.97 13.81
N LYS A 144 11.95 -5.87 15.03
CA LYS A 144 11.45 -6.59 16.22
C LYS A 144 10.07 -6.13 16.71
N GLU A 145 9.65 -4.92 16.31
CA GLU A 145 8.39 -4.28 16.73
C GLU A 145 7.27 -4.47 15.69
N THR A 146 7.54 -5.15 14.58
CA THR A 146 6.50 -5.53 13.61
C THR A 146 5.57 -6.58 14.23
N ILE A 147 4.36 -6.73 13.69
CA ILE A 147 3.43 -7.79 14.15
C ILE A 147 4.11 -9.15 14.09
N ALA A 148 4.79 -9.47 13.00
CA ALA A 148 5.50 -10.72 12.82
C ALA A 148 6.70 -10.87 13.79
N GLY A 149 7.45 -9.79 14.06
CA GLY A 149 8.52 -9.79 15.03
C GLY A 149 8.04 -10.03 16.47
N CYS A 150 6.96 -9.34 16.86
CA CYS A 150 6.30 -9.56 18.14
C CYS A 150 5.74 -10.98 18.27
N LEU A 151 5.10 -11.50 17.21
CA LEU A 151 4.55 -12.86 17.19
C LEU A 151 5.66 -13.89 17.36
N LYS A 152 6.79 -13.77 16.65
CA LYS A 152 7.95 -14.65 16.82
C LYS A 152 8.45 -14.67 18.26
N GLN A 153 8.55 -13.49 18.89
CA GLN A 153 8.97 -13.39 20.27
C GLN A 153 7.99 -14.10 21.22
N ILE A 154 6.69 -13.86 21.08
CA ILE A 154 5.65 -14.49 21.93
C ILE A 154 5.70 -16.01 21.81
N LEU A 155 5.77 -16.52 20.59
CA LEU A 155 5.79 -17.95 20.32
C LEU A 155 7.06 -18.62 20.85
N LYS A 156 8.22 -17.99 20.71
CA LYS A 156 9.49 -18.47 21.24
C LYS A 156 9.49 -18.57 22.78
N GLU A 157 8.80 -17.66 23.46
CA GLU A 157 8.67 -17.67 24.92
C GLU A 157 7.68 -18.73 25.41
N SER A 158 6.71 -19.11 24.57
CA SER A 158 5.59 -19.99 24.93
C SER A 158 5.78 -21.46 24.52
N PHE A 159 6.65 -21.73 23.56
CA PHE A 159 6.85 -23.06 22.98
C PHE A 159 8.33 -23.50 23.03
N ASN A 160 8.54 -24.80 23.27
CA ASN A 160 9.86 -25.42 23.19
C ASN A 160 10.27 -25.83 21.77
N GLU A 161 9.37 -25.73 20.80
CA GLU A 161 9.63 -26.09 19.42
C GLU A 161 10.28 -24.94 18.64
N ALA A 162 11.06 -25.29 17.63
CA ALA A 162 11.67 -24.31 16.73
C ALA A 162 10.60 -23.72 15.82
N ILE A 163 10.08 -22.54 16.17
CA ILE A 163 9.08 -21.81 15.38
C ILE A 163 9.77 -20.63 14.68
N GLU A 164 9.60 -20.56 13.36
CA GLU A 164 10.09 -19.46 12.55
C GLU A 164 8.93 -18.66 11.93
N VAL A 165 9.03 -17.34 11.98
CA VAL A 165 8.03 -16.42 11.42
C VAL A 165 8.66 -15.57 10.33
N TYR A 166 8.09 -15.57 9.14
CA TYR A 166 8.52 -14.77 8.00
C TYR A 166 7.50 -13.70 7.68
N ASN A 167 7.96 -12.45 7.64
CA ASN A 167 7.11 -11.30 7.35
C ASN A 167 7.06 -11.01 5.84
N PHE A 168 6.07 -11.52 5.16
CA PHE A 168 5.76 -11.24 3.76
C PHE A 168 4.75 -10.08 3.57
N GLY A 169 4.51 -9.28 4.60
CA GLY A 169 3.79 -8.03 4.46
C GLY A 169 4.49 -7.12 3.46
N ARG A 170 3.72 -6.44 2.59
CA ARG A 170 4.24 -5.53 1.56
C ARG A 170 3.40 -4.27 1.48
N CYS A 171 4.06 -3.12 1.34
CA CYS A 171 3.34 -1.85 1.28
C CYS A 171 2.31 -1.85 0.14
N SER A 172 1.09 -1.40 0.45
CA SER A 172 -0.05 -1.32 -0.49
C SER A 172 -0.58 -2.66 -1.04
N TYR A 173 -0.17 -3.81 -0.51
CA TYR A 173 -0.79 -5.08 -0.89
C TYR A 173 -2.17 -5.22 -0.24
N PHE A 174 -3.06 -5.89 -0.95
CA PHE A 174 -4.38 -6.32 -0.52
C PHE A 174 -4.57 -7.80 -0.81
N SER A 175 -5.63 -8.41 -0.30
CA SER A 175 -5.90 -9.86 -0.31
C SER A 175 -5.65 -10.53 -1.68
N GLY A 176 -5.97 -9.87 -2.80
CA GLY A 176 -5.72 -10.41 -4.15
C GLY A 176 -4.24 -10.57 -4.50
N GLN A 177 -3.40 -9.60 -4.13
CA GLN A 177 -1.94 -9.72 -4.35
C GLN A 177 -1.30 -10.73 -3.40
N GLU A 178 -1.79 -10.83 -2.18
CA GLU A 178 -1.32 -11.77 -1.16
C GLU A 178 -1.59 -13.22 -1.56
N SER A 179 -2.78 -13.49 -2.10
CA SER A 179 -3.14 -14.80 -2.68
C SER A 179 -2.15 -15.23 -3.78
N ILE A 180 -1.80 -14.32 -4.69
CA ILE A 180 -0.83 -14.60 -5.76
C ILE A 180 0.58 -14.80 -5.18
N LEU A 181 0.98 -14.01 -4.18
CA LEU A 181 2.27 -14.14 -3.52
C LEU A 181 2.42 -15.49 -2.83
N LEU A 182 1.40 -15.94 -2.10
CA LEU A 182 1.37 -17.28 -1.49
C LEU A 182 1.56 -18.37 -2.56
N GLN A 183 0.81 -18.31 -3.66
CA GLN A 183 0.95 -19.27 -4.76
C GLN A 183 2.38 -19.33 -5.29
N ARG A 184 3.02 -18.19 -5.49
CA ARG A 184 4.40 -18.10 -5.98
C ARG A 184 5.40 -18.71 -5.00
N LEU A 185 5.21 -18.49 -3.69
CA LEU A 185 6.07 -19.09 -2.65
C LEU A 185 5.92 -20.62 -2.67
N ILE A 186 4.71 -21.14 -2.75
CA ILE A 186 4.43 -22.58 -2.85
C ILE A 186 5.06 -23.17 -4.13
N MET A 187 4.87 -22.52 -5.30
CA MET A 187 5.47 -22.97 -6.56
C MET A 187 7.00 -22.99 -6.52
N SER A 188 7.61 -22.15 -5.69
CA SER A 188 9.06 -22.15 -5.46
C SER A 188 9.53 -23.16 -4.40
N GLY A 189 8.65 -24.04 -3.93
CA GLY A 189 8.94 -25.07 -2.92
C GLY A 189 8.96 -24.56 -1.48
N ASN A 190 8.52 -23.33 -1.24
CA ASN A 190 8.47 -22.74 0.09
C ASN A 190 7.04 -22.85 0.65
N VAL A 191 6.77 -23.96 1.31
CA VAL A 191 5.45 -24.29 1.86
C VAL A 191 5.51 -24.10 3.38
N PRO A 192 4.79 -23.11 3.96
CA PRO A 192 4.74 -22.92 5.42
C PRO A 192 3.79 -23.94 6.07
N ASN A 193 3.89 -24.06 7.40
CA ASN A 193 2.90 -24.79 8.18
C ASN A 193 1.64 -23.94 8.42
N VAL A 194 1.82 -22.61 8.55
CA VAL A 194 0.73 -21.65 8.77
C VAL A 194 0.91 -20.44 7.86
N ALA A 195 -0.19 -19.97 7.28
CA ALA A 195 -0.28 -18.70 6.57
C ALA A 195 -1.29 -17.78 7.30
N ILE A 196 -0.83 -16.60 7.71
CA ILE A 196 -1.61 -15.57 8.40
C ILE A 196 -1.78 -14.40 7.44
N PHE A 197 -3.03 -13.95 7.22
CA PHE A 197 -3.36 -12.81 6.36
C PHE A 197 -3.95 -11.69 7.20
N ILE A 198 -3.37 -10.48 7.08
CA ILE A 198 -3.77 -9.30 7.87
C ILE A 198 -4.31 -8.25 6.90
N ASP A 199 -5.62 -8.25 6.73
CA ASP A 199 -6.35 -7.54 5.67
C ASP A 199 -7.30 -6.46 6.21
N GLY A 200 -7.92 -5.72 5.29
CA GLY A 200 -8.99 -4.77 5.52
C GLY A 200 -8.70 -3.39 4.95
N LEU A 201 -7.67 -2.69 5.44
CA LEU A 201 -7.34 -1.33 5.02
C LEU A 201 -7.16 -1.22 3.50
N ASN A 202 -6.29 -2.06 2.94
CA ASN A 202 -5.93 -1.98 1.53
C ASN A 202 -6.97 -2.56 0.59
N ASP A 203 -7.84 -3.46 1.04
CA ASP A 203 -8.94 -3.94 0.22
C ASP A 203 -9.89 -2.81 -0.15
N PHE A 204 -10.16 -1.88 0.78
CA PHE A 204 -10.93 -0.68 0.52
C PHE A 204 -10.13 0.42 -0.20
N ALA A 205 -8.83 0.56 0.05
CA ALA A 205 -7.96 1.48 -0.69
C ALA A 205 -7.88 1.11 -2.18
N HIS A 206 -7.81 -0.19 -2.47
CA HIS A 206 -7.82 -0.77 -3.81
C HIS A 206 -9.22 -1.26 -4.22
N TYR A 207 -10.25 -0.44 -3.98
CA TYR A 207 -11.66 -0.81 -4.24
C TYR A 207 -11.93 -1.28 -5.67
N THR A 208 -11.12 -0.87 -6.66
CA THR A 208 -11.20 -1.35 -8.04
C THR A 208 -10.65 -2.77 -8.23
N GLY A 209 -9.99 -3.35 -7.23
CA GLY A 209 -9.30 -4.64 -7.33
C GLY A 209 -8.02 -4.61 -8.15
N GLN A 210 -7.49 -3.44 -8.44
CA GLN A 210 -6.26 -3.28 -9.23
C GLN A 210 -5.11 -2.85 -8.32
N PRO A 211 -3.92 -3.50 -8.43
CA PRO A 211 -2.71 -3.06 -7.74
C PRO A 211 -2.29 -1.64 -8.10
N GLY A 212 -1.55 -0.98 -7.21
CA GLY A 212 -1.26 0.45 -7.26
C GLY A 212 -0.63 0.96 -8.56
N PHE A 213 0.26 0.18 -9.18
CA PHE A 213 0.95 0.59 -10.42
C PHE A 213 0.22 0.20 -11.71
N THR A 214 -0.99 -0.36 -11.64
CA THR A 214 -1.73 -0.82 -12.85
C THR A 214 -1.95 0.31 -13.85
N LYS A 215 -2.28 1.51 -13.39
CA LYS A 215 -2.50 2.67 -14.25
C LYS A 215 -1.24 3.06 -15.01
N ASP A 216 -0.09 3.08 -14.34
CA ASP A 216 1.20 3.45 -14.93
C ASP A 216 1.70 2.39 -15.91
N LEU A 217 1.56 1.11 -15.55
CA LEU A 217 1.89 -0.01 -16.44
C LEU A 217 1.01 -0.02 -17.68
N ARG A 218 -0.30 0.20 -17.55
CA ARG A 218 -1.20 0.33 -18.70
C ARG A 218 -0.78 1.48 -19.61
N LYS A 219 -0.51 2.65 -19.02
CA LYS A 219 -0.04 3.81 -19.79
C LYS A 219 1.25 3.49 -20.53
N PHE A 220 2.22 2.85 -19.86
CA PHE A 220 3.48 2.44 -20.49
C PHE A 220 3.24 1.49 -21.67
N MET A 221 2.37 0.51 -21.54
CA MET A 221 2.05 -0.44 -22.62
C MET A 221 1.30 0.23 -23.77
N ASP A 222 0.29 1.03 -23.47
CA ASP A 222 -0.52 1.75 -24.48
C ASP A 222 0.30 2.79 -25.27
N GLU A 223 1.32 3.39 -24.63
CA GLU A 223 2.24 4.33 -25.26
C GLU A 223 3.39 3.65 -26.00
N GLY A 224 3.69 2.39 -25.67
CA GLY A 224 4.77 1.60 -26.29
C GLY A 224 4.66 1.53 -27.81
N ASP A 225 3.45 1.36 -28.32
CA ASP A 225 3.16 1.20 -29.76
C ASP A 225 2.93 2.51 -30.49
N LYS A 226 2.93 3.65 -29.82
CA LYS A 226 2.71 4.94 -30.49
C LYS A 226 3.97 5.40 -31.23
N PRO A 227 3.87 5.83 -32.51
CA PRO A 227 4.99 6.42 -33.23
C PRO A 227 5.60 7.58 -32.45
N THR A 228 6.94 7.74 -32.53
CA THR A 228 7.70 8.74 -31.76
C THR A 228 7.13 10.16 -31.89
N TRP A 229 6.68 10.56 -33.08
CA TRP A 229 6.08 11.88 -33.28
C TRP A 229 4.76 12.07 -32.53
N LYS A 230 3.91 11.02 -32.39
CA LYS A 230 2.70 11.07 -31.57
C LYS A 230 2.99 11.20 -30.09
N LYS A 231 4.09 10.55 -29.62
CA LYS A 231 4.59 10.73 -28.25
C LYS A 231 5.03 12.18 -28.04
N MET A 232 5.84 12.72 -28.96
CA MET A 232 6.29 14.13 -28.89
C MET A 232 5.15 15.13 -28.90
N VAL A 233 4.15 14.95 -29.76
CA VAL A 233 2.97 15.82 -29.81
C VAL A 233 2.11 15.68 -28.54
N GLY A 234 1.98 14.45 -27.98
CA GLY A 234 1.26 14.20 -26.74
C GLY A 234 1.90 14.85 -25.51
N GLU A 235 3.22 15.01 -25.53
CA GLU A 235 3.98 15.66 -24.45
C GLU A 235 3.91 17.20 -24.49
N LEU A 236 3.44 17.79 -25.56
CA LEU A 236 3.32 19.25 -25.66
C LEU A 236 2.31 19.77 -24.62
N PRO A 237 2.62 20.88 -23.90
CA PRO A 237 1.77 21.43 -22.85
C PRO A 237 0.33 21.69 -23.28
N VAL A 238 0.13 22.21 -24.48
CA VAL A 238 -1.22 22.45 -25.03
C VAL A 238 -2.00 21.17 -25.22
N THR A 239 -1.36 20.12 -25.75
CA THR A 239 -2.01 18.81 -25.98
C THR A 239 -2.39 18.16 -24.65
N LYS A 240 -1.53 18.26 -23.62
CA LYS A 240 -1.82 17.76 -22.26
C LYS A 240 -3.06 18.41 -21.66
N ILE A 241 -3.29 19.71 -21.88
CA ILE A 241 -4.50 20.41 -21.40
C ILE A 241 -5.76 19.86 -22.08
N PHE A 242 -5.72 19.66 -23.40
CA PHE A 242 -6.86 19.11 -24.13
C PHE A 242 -7.16 17.65 -23.77
N LEU A 243 -6.14 16.83 -23.59
CA LEU A 243 -6.27 15.42 -23.18
C LEU A 243 -6.83 15.31 -21.75
N LYS A 244 -6.31 16.11 -20.81
CA LYS A 244 -6.79 16.13 -19.42
C LYS A 244 -8.28 16.50 -19.32
N ASN A 245 -8.75 17.44 -20.12
CA ASN A 245 -10.16 17.79 -20.18
C ASN A 245 -11.06 16.69 -20.78
N ARG A 246 -10.47 15.77 -21.54
CA ARG A 246 -11.18 14.62 -22.12
C ARG A 246 -11.26 13.45 -21.14
N GLU A 247 -10.20 13.20 -20.40
CA GLU A 247 -10.16 12.18 -19.32
C GLU A 247 -11.12 12.54 -18.18
N SER A 248 -11.20 13.82 -17.79
CA SER A 248 -12.12 14.28 -16.73
C SER A 248 -13.61 14.16 -17.11
N LYS A 249 -13.95 14.00 -18.38
CA LYS A 249 -15.33 13.78 -18.84
C LYS A 249 -15.73 12.30 -18.87
N SER A 250 -14.78 11.37 -18.90
CA SER A 250 -15.06 9.92 -18.95
C SER A 250 -15.20 9.27 -17.55
N GLU A 251 -14.84 9.96 -16.48
CA GLU A 251 -14.95 9.46 -15.09
C GLU A 251 -16.31 9.76 -14.43
N LYS A 252 -17.38 10.01 -15.16
CA LYS A 252 -18.61 10.62 -14.63
C LYS A 252 -19.75 9.69 -14.24
N GLU A 253 -19.58 8.40 -14.13
CA GLU A 253 -20.53 7.58 -13.38
C GLU A 253 -19.76 6.86 -12.26
N LYS A 254 -19.68 7.49 -11.10
CA LYS A 254 -19.24 6.77 -9.88
C LYS A 254 -20.36 5.80 -9.53
N ALA A 255 -20.04 4.52 -9.47
CA ALA A 255 -20.97 3.52 -8.94
C ALA A 255 -21.47 3.94 -7.53
N PRO A 256 -22.69 3.60 -7.14
CA PRO A 256 -23.20 3.84 -5.79
C PRO A 256 -22.24 3.33 -4.73
N THR A 257 -22.04 4.09 -3.65
CA THR A 257 -21.10 3.73 -2.59
C THR A 257 -21.33 2.33 -2.02
N THR A 258 -22.59 1.96 -1.84
CA THR A 258 -23.00 0.62 -1.36
C THR A 258 -22.59 -0.52 -2.32
N GLU A 259 -22.70 -0.30 -3.63
CA GLU A 259 -22.27 -1.27 -4.64
C GLU A 259 -20.75 -1.45 -4.63
N VAL A 260 -19.98 -0.36 -4.52
CA VAL A 260 -18.51 -0.44 -4.42
C VAL A 260 -18.11 -1.24 -3.18
N ILE A 261 -18.71 -0.97 -2.01
CA ILE A 261 -18.43 -1.68 -0.76
C ILE A 261 -18.78 -3.15 -0.88
N SER A 262 -19.97 -3.48 -1.40
CA SER A 262 -20.38 -4.87 -1.63
C SER A 262 -19.40 -5.62 -2.54
N ASN A 263 -18.94 -4.97 -3.61
CA ASN A 263 -17.95 -5.55 -4.52
C ASN A 263 -16.59 -5.79 -3.85
N VAL A 264 -16.14 -4.90 -2.97
CA VAL A 264 -14.90 -5.08 -2.20
C VAL A 264 -15.02 -6.28 -1.26
N ILE A 265 -16.11 -6.35 -0.49
CA ILE A 265 -16.33 -7.43 0.48
C ILE A 265 -16.49 -8.77 -0.23
N SER A 266 -17.28 -8.84 -1.32
CA SER A 266 -17.42 -10.05 -2.13
C SER A 266 -16.09 -10.54 -2.69
N ARG A 267 -15.26 -9.62 -3.20
CA ARG A 267 -13.91 -9.94 -3.68
C ARG A 267 -13.02 -10.48 -2.57
N TYR A 268 -13.05 -9.87 -1.38
CA TYR A 268 -12.31 -10.37 -0.23
C TYR A 268 -12.72 -11.79 0.14
N LYS A 269 -14.03 -12.09 0.23
CA LYS A 269 -14.55 -13.43 0.51
C LYS A 269 -14.06 -14.46 -0.52
N ILE A 270 -14.13 -14.13 -1.81
CA ILE A 270 -13.62 -14.99 -2.89
C ILE A 270 -12.10 -15.20 -2.77
N ASN A 271 -11.32 -14.16 -2.50
CA ASN A 271 -9.87 -14.28 -2.30
C ASN A 271 -9.56 -15.21 -1.10
N LYS A 272 -10.30 -15.07 0.00
CA LYS A 272 -10.19 -15.96 1.17
C LYS A 272 -10.47 -17.42 0.79
N GLU A 273 -11.58 -17.70 0.10
CA GLU A 273 -11.92 -19.05 -0.36
C GLU A 273 -10.83 -19.65 -1.27
N ILE A 274 -10.28 -18.87 -2.19
CA ILE A 274 -9.18 -19.31 -3.06
C ILE A 274 -7.94 -19.66 -2.22
N ILE A 275 -7.58 -18.80 -1.25
CA ILE A 275 -6.45 -19.05 -0.35
C ILE A 275 -6.68 -20.34 0.45
N GLU A 276 -7.87 -20.52 1.04
CA GLU A 276 -8.23 -21.73 1.79
C GLU A 276 -8.13 -22.99 0.94
N ALA A 277 -8.64 -22.95 -0.29
CA ALA A 277 -8.57 -24.08 -1.22
C ALA A 277 -7.10 -24.46 -1.54
N ILE A 278 -6.25 -23.48 -1.80
CA ILE A 278 -4.84 -23.70 -2.06
C ILE A 278 -4.15 -24.23 -0.79
N CYS A 279 -4.34 -23.58 0.36
CA CYS A 279 -3.76 -23.99 1.62
C CYS A 279 -4.18 -25.40 2.01
N GLY A 280 -5.46 -25.75 1.87
CA GLY A 280 -5.97 -27.09 2.14
C GLY A 280 -5.32 -28.18 1.27
N LYS A 281 -4.97 -27.86 0.00
CA LYS A 281 -4.26 -28.79 -0.88
C LYS A 281 -2.82 -29.08 -0.44
N PHE A 282 -2.17 -28.15 0.25
CA PHE A 282 -0.77 -28.25 0.67
C PHE A 282 -0.61 -28.44 2.19
N ASP A 283 -1.67 -28.78 2.91
CA ASP A 283 -1.71 -28.96 4.37
C ASP A 283 -1.25 -27.73 5.16
N ILE A 284 -1.47 -26.53 4.61
CA ILE A 284 -1.17 -25.26 5.26
C ILE A 284 -2.39 -24.84 6.09
N LYS A 285 -2.18 -24.56 7.39
CA LYS A 285 -3.22 -23.97 8.23
C LYS A 285 -3.36 -22.48 7.93
N THR A 286 -4.58 -21.94 7.96
CA THR A 286 -4.88 -20.53 7.69
C THR A 286 -5.35 -19.78 8.93
N LEU A 287 -5.03 -18.49 9.00
CA LEU A 287 -5.64 -17.55 9.91
C LEU A 287 -5.83 -16.22 9.19
N PHE A 288 -7.06 -15.74 9.10
CA PHE A 288 -7.40 -14.44 8.54
C PHE A 288 -7.71 -13.45 9.65
N VAL A 289 -7.14 -12.27 9.57
CA VAL A 289 -7.20 -11.23 10.58
C VAL A 289 -7.76 -9.95 9.96
N TRP A 290 -8.94 -9.53 10.38
CA TRP A 290 -9.45 -8.23 9.97
C TRP A 290 -8.91 -7.15 10.90
N GLN A 291 -8.02 -6.33 10.37
CA GLN A 291 -7.16 -5.42 11.13
C GLN A 291 -7.90 -4.17 11.61
N PRO A 292 -7.46 -3.52 12.72
CA PRO A 292 -7.94 -2.21 13.14
C PRO A 292 -7.54 -1.11 12.15
N VAL A 293 -8.38 -0.07 12.07
CA VAL A 293 -8.08 1.17 11.33
C VAL A 293 -8.49 2.40 12.14
N PRO A 294 -7.84 3.57 11.96
CA PRO A 294 -8.08 4.73 12.82
C PRO A 294 -9.50 5.29 12.78
N VAL A 295 -10.25 5.03 11.71
CA VAL A 295 -11.63 5.54 11.52
C VAL A 295 -12.70 4.65 12.13
N PHE A 296 -12.35 3.44 12.59
CA PHE A 296 -13.33 2.49 13.12
C PHE A 296 -13.04 2.19 14.59
N LYS A 297 -13.98 2.52 15.48
CA LYS A 297 -13.94 2.19 16.92
C LYS A 297 -12.65 2.64 17.64
N TYR A 298 -12.02 3.73 17.22
CA TYR A 298 -10.90 4.34 17.90
C TYR A 298 -11.25 5.74 18.39
N ASN A 299 -10.98 6.03 19.66
CA ASN A 299 -11.24 7.35 20.22
C ASN A 299 -10.28 8.39 19.62
N GLN A 300 -10.85 9.34 18.87
CA GLN A 300 -10.11 10.37 18.14
C GLN A 300 -9.38 11.37 19.06
N ASP A 301 -9.70 11.46 20.34
CA ASP A 301 -8.94 12.28 21.31
C ASP A 301 -7.50 11.76 21.50
N TYR A 302 -7.28 10.47 21.28
CA TYR A 302 -5.96 9.84 21.34
C TYR A 302 -5.30 9.70 19.97
N ASN A 303 -6.00 9.98 18.90
CA ASN A 303 -5.45 9.98 17.55
C ASN A 303 -4.67 11.27 17.29
N ILE A 304 -3.34 11.21 17.33
CA ILE A 304 -2.49 12.38 17.05
C ILE A 304 -2.58 12.86 15.59
N PHE A 305 -3.24 12.09 14.72
CA PHE A 305 -3.52 12.39 13.30
C PHE A 305 -5.01 12.64 13.02
N ASN A 306 -5.81 13.02 14.02
CA ASN A 306 -7.26 13.23 13.93
C ASN A 306 -7.70 14.31 12.90
N LYS A 307 -6.77 15.12 12.38
CA LYS A 307 -7.02 16.11 11.32
C LYS A 307 -6.83 15.55 9.90
N PHE A 308 -6.47 14.28 9.77
CA PHE A 308 -6.31 13.66 8.46
C PHE A 308 -7.68 13.45 7.81
N ASP A 309 -7.81 13.82 6.53
CA ASP A 309 -9.04 13.62 5.77
C ASP A 309 -9.12 12.18 5.22
N TYR A 310 -9.59 11.26 6.06
CA TYR A 310 -9.77 9.86 5.66
C TYR A 310 -10.80 9.72 4.54
N ASN A 311 -11.88 10.49 4.55
CA ASN A 311 -12.95 10.41 3.56
C ASN A 311 -12.48 10.88 2.18
N GLY A 312 -11.60 11.89 2.12
CA GLY A 312 -10.97 12.32 0.88
C GLY A 312 -9.94 11.32 0.35
N PHE A 313 -9.27 10.59 1.25
CA PHE A 313 -8.20 9.66 0.89
C PHE A 313 -8.69 8.21 0.64
N MET A 314 -9.59 7.71 1.49
CA MET A 314 -10.17 6.36 1.42
C MET A 314 -11.69 6.42 1.66
N PRO A 315 -12.48 6.88 0.69
CA PRO A 315 -13.89 7.24 0.87
C PRO A 315 -14.81 6.08 1.25
N TYR A 316 -14.37 4.85 1.10
CA TYR A 316 -15.15 3.64 1.38
C TYR A 316 -14.71 2.93 2.66
N LEU A 317 -13.71 3.44 3.39
CA LEU A 317 -13.08 2.71 4.48
C LEU A 317 -14.02 2.60 5.70
N GLU A 318 -14.56 3.71 6.19
CA GLU A 318 -15.40 3.74 7.39
C GLU A 318 -16.67 2.90 7.22
N LEU A 319 -17.48 3.23 6.20
CA LEU A 319 -18.71 2.49 5.90
C LEU A 319 -18.44 1.03 5.51
N GLY A 320 -17.29 0.77 4.86
CA GLY A 320 -16.85 -0.58 4.54
C GLY A 320 -16.57 -1.43 5.78
N TYR A 321 -15.95 -0.85 6.81
CA TYR A 321 -15.74 -1.53 8.09
C TYR A 321 -17.03 -1.76 8.87
N GLU A 322 -17.97 -0.81 8.82
CA GLU A 322 -19.31 -0.99 9.40
C GLU A 322 -20.07 -2.15 8.73
N THR A 323 -20.03 -2.21 7.40
CA THR A 323 -20.67 -3.30 6.64
C THR A 323 -20.02 -4.65 6.92
N MET A 324 -18.68 -4.71 6.92
CA MET A 324 -17.92 -5.91 7.23
C MET A 324 -18.17 -6.42 8.65
N ALA A 325 -18.41 -5.50 9.61
CA ALA A 325 -18.78 -5.87 10.98
C ALA A 325 -20.17 -6.53 11.07
N MET A 326 -21.09 -6.20 10.18
CA MET A 326 -22.40 -6.88 10.09
C MET A 326 -22.21 -8.31 9.56
N ASP A 327 -21.51 -8.48 8.43
CA ASP A 327 -21.22 -9.79 7.84
C ASP A 327 -20.45 -10.71 8.81
N TYR A 328 -19.53 -10.16 9.60
CA TYR A 328 -18.83 -10.91 10.63
C TYR A 328 -19.78 -11.43 11.73
N ARG A 329 -20.69 -10.56 12.21
CA ARG A 329 -21.69 -10.97 13.24
C ARG A 329 -22.65 -12.01 12.73
N ASP A 330 -22.93 -12.02 11.43
CA ASP A 330 -23.77 -13.02 10.77
C ASP A 330 -23.03 -14.36 10.51
N GLY A 331 -21.74 -14.43 10.87
CA GLY A 331 -20.94 -15.66 10.83
C GLY A 331 -20.39 -16.04 9.44
N GLU A 332 -20.32 -15.09 8.51
CA GLU A 332 -20.00 -15.37 7.10
C GLU A 332 -18.52 -15.72 6.81
N PHE A 333 -17.61 -15.65 7.80
CA PHE A 333 -16.16 -15.79 7.55
C PHE A 333 -15.53 -17.09 8.02
N GLY A 334 -16.27 -17.96 8.67
CA GLY A 334 -15.76 -19.25 9.14
C GLY A 334 -14.87 -19.16 10.40
N ASN A 335 -14.32 -20.33 10.78
CA ASN A 335 -13.63 -20.48 12.06
C ASN A 335 -12.17 -19.99 12.04
N ASP A 336 -11.54 -19.84 10.91
CA ASP A 336 -10.16 -19.41 10.75
C ASP A 336 -10.04 -17.90 10.58
N PHE A 337 -11.14 -17.16 10.75
CA PHE A 337 -11.19 -15.71 10.75
C PHE A 337 -11.24 -15.15 12.18
N ILE A 338 -10.52 -14.05 12.43
CA ILE A 338 -10.63 -13.27 13.66
C ILE A 338 -10.86 -11.79 13.35
N TRP A 339 -11.77 -11.20 14.11
CA TRP A 339 -12.12 -9.79 14.03
C TRP A 339 -11.34 -9.01 15.08
N LEU A 340 -10.40 -8.17 14.64
CA LEU A 340 -9.63 -7.30 15.53
C LEU A 340 -9.91 -5.81 15.32
N ALA A 341 -10.81 -5.46 14.41
CA ALA A 341 -11.06 -4.07 14.02
C ALA A 341 -11.51 -3.17 15.18
N ASP A 342 -12.20 -3.73 16.20
CA ASP A 342 -12.71 -3.00 17.36
C ASP A 342 -11.85 -3.14 18.63
N MET A 343 -10.74 -3.87 18.58
CA MET A 343 -9.87 -4.11 19.75
C MET A 343 -9.33 -2.83 20.40
N GLN A 344 -9.36 -1.73 19.68
CA GLN A 344 -8.88 -0.42 20.12
C GLN A 344 -9.95 0.46 20.80
N GLU A 345 -11.22 0.04 20.84
CA GLU A 345 -12.37 0.88 21.27
C GLU A 345 -12.17 1.47 22.68
N ASN A 346 -11.58 0.69 23.59
CA ASN A 346 -11.38 1.11 24.98
C ASN A 346 -9.95 1.55 25.31
N LEU A 347 -9.06 1.60 24.32
CA LEU A 347 -7.68 2.00 24.52
C LEU A 347 -7.55 3.54 24.49
N LYS A 348 -7.05 4.09 25.61
CA LYS A 348 -6.94 5.54 25.83
C LYS A 348 -5.50 6.04 25.66
N GLU A 349 -4.92 5.76 24.50
CA GLU A 349 -3.53 6.09 24.18
C GLU A 349 -3.29 6.15 22.67
N PRO A 350 -2.22 6.84 22.21
CA PRO A 350 -1.87 6.87 20.80
C PRO A 350 -1.38 5.48 20.30
N LEU A 351 -2.06 4.96 19.28
CA LEU A 351 -1.81 3.63 18.72
C LEU A 351 -1.20 3.66 17.32
N TYR A 352 -1.10 4.82 16.70
CA TYR A 352 -0.67 5.00 15.30
C TYR A 352 0.52 5.94 15.20
N VAL A 353 1.50 5.60 14.36
CA VAL A 353 2.72 6.40 14.11
C VAL A 353 2.54 7.43 12.99
N ASP A 354 1.53 7.24 12.17
CA ASP A 354 1.02 8.18 11.17
C ASP A 354 -0.50 8.00 11.01
N ALA A 355 -1.10 8.49 9.93
CA ALA A 355 -2.54 8.38 9.72
C ALA A 355 -3.07 6.93 9.55
N LEU A 356 -2.21 5.94 9.34
CA LEU A 356 -2.64 4.57 9.01
C LEU A 356 -1.86 3.47 9.76
N HIS A 357 -0.58 3.70 10.08
CA HIS A 357 0.33 2.63 10.51
C HIS A 357 0.46 2.56 12.03
N TYR A 358 0.63 1.34 12.52
CA TYR A 358 0.64 1.02 13.94
C TYR A 358 1.90 1.47 14.66
N SER A 359 1.74 1.84 15.94
CA SER A 359 2.86 1.92 16.88
C SER A 359 3.36 0.52 17.26
N ALA A 360 4.56 0.44 17.81
CA ALA A 360 5.10 -0.82 18.36
C ALA A 360 4.13 -1.48 19.36
N LYS A 361 3.46 -0.68 20.18
CA LYS A 361 2.46 -1.17 21.13
C LYS A 361 1.26 -1.80 20.43
N MET A 362 0.71 -1.16 19.41
CA MET A 362 -0.43 -1.72 18.68
C MET A 362 -0.04 -2.99 17.92
N SER A 363 1.14 -3.01 17.32
CA SER A 363 1.69 -4.23 16.69
C SER A 363 1.79 -5.39 17.67
N ARG A 364 2.25 -5.13 18.91
CA ARG A 364 2.31 -6.14 19.97
C ARG A 364 0.93 -6.64 20.37
N LEU A 365 -0.04 -5.75 20.58
CA LEU A 365 -1.41 -6.12 20.93
C LEU A 365 -2.06 -7.00 19.85
N ILE A 366 -1.85 -6.69 18.57
CA ILE A 366 -2.33 -7.52 17.46
C ILE A 366 -1.65 -8.89 17.49
N ALA A 367 -0.33 -8.93 17.69
CA ALA A 367 0.43 -10.18 17.77
C ALA A 367 -0.02 -11.06 18.95
N ASP A 368 -0.34 -10.47 20.11
CA ASP A 368 -0.89 -11.18 21.27
C ASP A 368 -2.24 -11.83 20.91
N GLN A 369 -3.16 -11.11 20.24
CA GLN A 369 -4.44 -11.67 19.80
C GLN A 369 -4.28 -12.78 18.75
N ILE A 370 -3.37 -12.61 17.80
CA ILE A 370 -3.03 -13.65 16.83
C ILE A 370 -2.51 -14.90 17.56
N SER A 371 -1.58 -14.76 18.50
CA SER A 371 -1.04 -15.87 19.29
C SER A 371 -2.14 -16.62 20.05
N ILE A 372 -3.05 -15.90 20.72
CA ILE A 372 -4.21 -16.47 21.40
C ILE A 372 -5.08 -17.26 20.42
N ALA A 373 -5.35 -16.69 19.25
CA ALA A 373 -6.16 -17.36 18.22
C ALA A 373 -5.50 -18.64 17.70
N LEU A 374 -4.19 -18.62 17.44
CA LEU A 374 -3.44 -19.79 17.00
C LEU A 374 -3.53 -20.95 18.00
N LEU A 375 -3.46 -20.62 19.30
CA LEU A 375 -3.60 -21.61 20.41
C LEU A 375 -5.02 -22.15 20.51
N HIS A 376 -6.02 -21.28 20.62
CA HIS A 376 -7.42 -21.67 20.80
C HIS A 376 -7.95 -22.51 19.63
N LYS A 377 -7.51 -22.18 18.42
CA LYS A 377 -7.92 -22.91 17.19
C LYS A 377 -7.07 -24.16 16.93
N LYS A 378 -6.10 -24.49 17.81
CA LYS A 378 -5.18 -25.62 17.68
C LYS A 378 -4.45 -25.62 16.32
N ILE A 379 -4.03 -24.45 15.88
CA ILE A 379 -3.27 -24.25 14.63
C ILE A 379 -1.79 -24.58 14.85
N LEU A 380 -1.28 -24.31 16.03
CA LEU A 380 0.09 -24.67 16.45
C LEU A 380 0.16 -26.14 16.91
N PRO A 381 1.37 -26.75 16.85
CA PRO A 381 1.59 -28.12 17.29
C PRO A 381 1.35 -28.32 18.80
#